data_32e74ba344cd1f26f90a9d5ba1f80407
#
_entry.id   32e74ba344cd1f26f90a9d5ba1f80407
#
_cell.length_a   1.000
_cell.length_b   1.000
_cell.length_c   1.000
_cell.angle_alpha   90.00
_cell.angle_beta   90.00
_cell.angle_gamma   90.00
#
_symmetry.space_group_name_H-M   'P 1'
#
loop_
_entity.id
_entity.type
_entity.pdbx_description
1 polymer ?
#
loop_
_entity_poly.entity_id
_entity_poly.type
_entity_poly.pdbx_seq_one_letter_code
_entity_poly.pdbx_strand_id
1 'polypeptide(L)'
;MRSVRSSPPALAATLLLLFSAVFSQTNPASKSQSVSDFEQRLNRINGQIKDLKARLEAETRKESSVLSSLARINLNKSLVERELAAQNVELERGRADLAAIQARIRVIRAGIDRERESIEKTLVTLYKFGRLDFFQFLIQARDIETYASESKHLAFLARSQDEVVAGFLASLDELRSAETSLESKQRDLAEMARAAKLKKQELETEARKNITLVREIRKNRETFRQTLAELSESAEELQKLMTKIITQEWVLPAAFVPLYERKGKLPWPLEGRVITAFGFEKHPDFKTVVMNKGVEISPAKDKSLILSVHTGKIVYADYFQGYGNLLIVDHGMTYYTLYGHCSEFLAAVGDMVRTGQPVAMVGDTGSLKGECLYFEIRYKTKALDPLQWLNRR
;
A
#
# COMPACT_ATOMS: atom_id res chain seq x y z
N MET A 1 34.46 71.13 35.19
CA MET A 1 33.15 71.04 34.51
C MET A 1 33.19 69.92 33.51
N ARG A 2 32.31 68.94 33.71
CA ARG A 2 31.85 67.81 32.85
C ARG A 2 32.82 67.19 31.85
N SER A 3 33.28 66.02 32.26
CA SER A 3 33.83 64.92 31.42
C SER A 3 32.72 64.32 30.48
N VAL A 4 33.09 64.14 29.23
CA VAL A 4 32.31 63.28 28.32
C VAL A 4 33.18 62.09 28.02
N ARG A 5 32.80 60.91 28.57
CA ARG A 5 33.32 59.61 28.20
C ARG A 5 32.62 59.16 26.91
N SER A 6 33.34 58.94 25.83
CA SER A 6 32.85 58.25 24.63
C SER A 6 33.23 56.79 24.72
N SER A 7 32.20 55.92 24.78
CA SER A 7 32.31 54.46 24.65
C SER A 7 32.49 54.09 23.19
N PRO A 8 33.27 53.03 22.85
CA PRO A 8 33.34 52.48 21.48
C PRO A 8 32.14 51.58 21.20
N PRO A 9 31.75 51.43 19.92
CA PRO A 9 30.55 50.65 19.57
C PRO A 9 30.81 49.13 19.61
N ALA A 10 29.94 48.43 20.29
CA ALA A 10 29.80 46.96 20.29
C ALA A 10 29.19 46.50 18.95
N LEU A 11 29.98 46.13 17.97
CA LEU A 11 29.55 45.66 16.63
C LEU A 11 30.37 44.46 16.11
N ALA A 12 30.81 43.57 17.00
CA ALA A 12 31.54 42.36 16.60
C ALA A 12 31.01 41.02 17.19
N ALA A 13 29.86 41.05 17.89
CA ALA A 13 29.37 39.84 18.59
C ALA A 13 28.10 39.20 17.99
N THR A 14 27.55 39.72 16.89
CA THR A 14 26.26 39.26 16.36
C THR A 14 26.35 38.43 15.04
N LEU A 15 27.56 38.10 14.55
CA LEU A 15 27.70 37.36 13.28
C LEU A 15 28.03 35.88 13.47
N LEU A 16 28.17 35.38 14.69
CA LEU A 16 28.56 33.99 14.98
C LEU A 16 27.41 33.11 15.44
N LEU A 17 26.17 33.59 15.48
CA LEU A 17 24.99 32.84 15.91
C LEU A 17 23.96 32.53 14.79
N LEU A 18 24.25 32.89 13.54
CA LEU A 18 23.36 32.60 12.40
C LEU A 18 23.78 31.39 11.54
N PHE A 19 24.89 30.73 11.90
CA PHE A 19 25.38 29.58 11.11
C PHE A 19 24.95 28.21 11.65
N SER A 20 24.25 28.15 12.80
CA SER A 20 23.76 26.88 13.38
C SER A 20 22.27 26.60 13.12
N ALA A 21 21.53 27.44 12.39
CA ALA A 21 20.07 27.34 12.26
C ALA A 21 19.56 26.86 10.90
N VAL A 22 20.40 26.51 9.93
CA VAL A 22 19.96 25.99 8.61
C VAL A 22 20.12 24.46 8.49
N PHE A 23 20.68 23.79 9.51
CA PHE A 23 20.89 22.32 9.48
C PHE A 23 19.78 21.53 10.18
N SER A 24 18.62 22.10 10.39
CA SER A 24 17.55 21.37 11.05
C SER A 24 16.19 21.79 10.48
N GLN A 25 15.66 20.99 9.58
CA GLN A 25 14.26 20.62 9.51
C GLN A 25 13.95 19.84 8.22
N THR A 26 14.67 18.73 7.97
CA THR A 26 13.96 17.58 7.40
C THR A 26 13.41 16.83 8.61
N ASN A 27 12.12 16.97 8.83
CA ASN A 27 11.40 16.42 9.98
C ASN A 27 11.64 14.89 10.05
N PRO A 28 12.42 14.35 11.00
CA PRO A 28 12.69 12.91 11.08
C PRO A 28 11.40 12.11 11.30
N ALA A 29 10.34 12.74 11.83
CA ALA A 29 9.04 12.14 12.04
C ALA A 29 8.31 11.77 10.71
N SER A 30 8.44 12.58 9.66
CA SER A 30 7.78 12.26 8.38
C SER A 30 8.45 11.10 7.63
N LYS A 31 9.77 10.95 7.78
CA LYS A 31 10.55 9.87 7.16
C LYS A 31 10.35 8.53 7.89
N SER A 32 10.23 8.56 9.21
CA SER A 32 9.93 7.39 10.03
C SER A 32 8.50 6.89 9.79
N GLN A 33 7.55 7.81 9.58
CA GLN A 33 6.14 7.48 9.36
C GLN A 33 5.93 6.81 7.98
N SER A 34 6.62 7.27 6.93
CA SER A 34 6.56 6.64 5.60
C SER A 34 7.18 5.24 5.55
N VAL A 35 8.32 5.03 6.23
CA VAL A 35 8.97 3.71 6.31
C VAL A 35 8.08 2.72 7.07
N SER A 36 7.49 3.16 8.19
CA SER A 36 6.55 2.35 8.97
C SER A 36 5.31 1.96 8.14
N ASP A 37 4.79 2.86 7.30
CA ASP A 37 3.64 2.58 6.42
C ASP A 37 3.98 1.51 5.37
N PHE A 38 5.13 1.60 4.70
CA PHE A 38 5.57 0.58 3.74
C PHE A 38 5.76 -0.79 4.41
N GLU A 39 6.36 -0.83 5.61
CA GLU A 39 6.57 -2.07 6.36
C GLU A 39 5.23 -2.70 6.79
N GLN A 40 4.27 -1.91 7.25
CA GLN A 40 2.94 -2.40 7.60
C GLN A 40 2.21 -2.95 6.37
N ARG A 41 2.27 -2.28 5.22
CA ARG A 41 1.69 -2.75 3.96
C ARG A 41 2.32 -4.08 3.52
N LEU A 42 3.65 -4.19 3.53
CA LEU A 42 4.37 -5.41 3.18
C LEU A 42 4.05 -6.57 4.13
N ASN A 43 4.02 -6.34 5.43
CA ASN A 43 3.69 -7.37 6.42
C ASN A 43 2.27 -7.92 6.21
N ARG A 44 1.31 -7.05 5.90
CA ARG A 44 -0.07 -7.46 5.58
C ARG A 44 -0.09 -8.33 4.31
N ILE A 45 0.55 -7.90 3.24
CA ILE A 45 0.60 -8.64 1.96
C ILE A 45 1.32 -9.99 2.15
N ASN A 46 2.44 -10.04 2.86
CA ASN A 46 3.17 -11.27 3.13
C ASN A 46 2.34 -12.26 3.97
N GLY A 47 1.54 -11.77 4.92
CA GLY A 47 0.56 -12.59 5.64
C GLY A 47 -0.46 -13.23 4.69
N GLN A 48 -1.01 -12.45 3.75
CA GLN A 48 -1.94 -12.93 2.73
C GLN A 48 -1.30 -13.95 1.79
N ILE A 49 -0.06 -13.73 1.36
CA ILE A 49 0.70 -14.68 0.52
C ILE A 49 0.87 -16.02 1.26
N LYS A 50 1.24 -15.98 2.55
CA LYS A 50 1.42 -17.20 3.35
C LYS A 50 0.10 -17.99 3.46
N ASP A 51 -1.00 -17.32 3.71
CA ASP A 51 -2.32 -17.93 3.79
C ASP A 51 -2.74 -18.55 2.44
N LEU A 52 -2.57 -17.81 1.34
CA LEU A 52 -2.88 -18.30 -0.02
C LEU A 52 -2.03 -19.53 -0.39
N LYS A 53 -0.76 -19.59 -0.02
CA LYS A 53 0.10 -20.76 -0.24
C LYS A 53 -0.40 -21.97 0.52
N ALA A 54 -0.77 -21.82 1.79
CA ALA A 54 -1.33 -22.91 2.58
C ALA A 54 -2.65 -23.45 1.99
N ARG A 55 -3.53 -22.56 1.51
CA ARG A 55 -4.79 -22.93 0.83
C ARG A 55 -4.53 -23.65 -0.49
N LEU A 56 -3.58 -23.17 -1.28
CA LEU A 56 -3.22 -23.80 -2.54
C LEU A 56 -2.71 -25.24 -2.33
N GLU A 57 -1.90 -25.48 -1.30
CA GLU A 57 -1.44 -26.82 -0.91
C GLU A 57 -2.61 -27.71 -0.48
N ALA A 58 -3.53 -27.18 0.33
CA ALA A 58 -4.71 -27.91 0.77
C ALA A 58 -5.62 -28.28 -0.42
N GLU A 59 -5.84 -27.37 -1.37
CA GLU A 59 -6.65 -27.61 -2.56
C GLU A 59 -5.98 -28.60 -3.54
N THR A 60 -4.66 -28.59 -3.62
CA THR A 60 -3.90 -29.53 -4.48
C THR A 60 -4.03 -30.99 -3.99
N ARG A 61 -4.35 -31.21 -2.72
CA ARG A 61 -4.55 -32.56 -2.12
C ARG A 61 -5.97 -33.09 -2.31
N LYS A 62 -6.92 -32.27 -2.76
CA LYS A 62 -8.30 -32.70 -3.01
C LYS A 62 -8.40 -33.45 -4.34
N GLU A 63 -9.43 -34.32 -4.47
CA GLU A 63 -9.75 -34.97 -5.74
C GLU A 63 -9.94 -33.95 -6.87
N SER A 64 -9.52 -34.31 -8.09
CA SER A 64 -9.56 -33.38 -9.23
C SER A 64 -10.99 -33.25 -9.78
N SER A 65 -11.78 -32.41 -9.14
CA SER A 65 -13.07 -31.94 -9.67
C SER A 65 -12.88 -30.70 -10.56
N VAL A 66 -13.90 -30.35 -11.32
CA VAL A 66 -13.89 -29.15 -12.16
C VAL A 66 -13.83 -27.89 -11.28
N LEU A 67 -14.57 -27.86 -10.18
CA LEU A 67 -14.55 -26.75 -9.24
C LEU A 67 -13.23 -26.64 -8.48
N SER A 68 -12.60 -27.78 -8.11
CA SER A 68 -11.28 -27.74 -7.49
C SER A 68 -10.20 -27.23 -8.45
N SER A 69 -10.30 -27.56 -9.74
CA SER A 69 -9.42 -27.00 -10.78
C SER A 69 -9.59 -25.50 -10.94
N LEU A 70 -10.83 -25.01 -10.94
CA LEU A 70 -11.14 -23.59 -10.99
C LEU A 70 -10.65 -22.87 -9.73
N ALA A 71 -10.90 -23.48 -8.55
CA ALA A 71 -10.41 -22.94 -7.26
C ALA A 71 -8.89 -22.79 -7.25
N ARG A 72 -8.16 -23.80 -7.73
CA ARG A 72 -6.70 -23.80 -7.80
C ARG A 72 -6.16 -22.70 -8.71
N ILE A 73 -6.78 -22.51 -9.91
CA ILE A 73 -6.38 -21.43 -10.81
C ILE A 73 -6.66 -20.06 -10.19
N ASN A 74 -7.80 -19.88 -9.51
CA ASN A 74 -8.14 -18.64 -8.83
C ASN A 74 -7.20 -18.34 -7.68
N LEU A 75 -6.85 -19.35 -6.86
CA LEU A 75 -5.87 -19.20 -5.78
C LEU A 75 -4.48 -18.83 -6.30
N ASN A 76 -4.03 -19.48 -7.39
CA ASN A 76 -2.78 -19.12 -8.07
C ASN A 76 -2.81 -17.68 -8.58
N LYS A 77 -3.88 -17.27 -9.25
CA LYS A 77 -4.06 -15.89 -9.71
C LYS A 77 -3.96 -14.91 -8.55
N SER A 78 -4.71 -15.15 -7.48
CA SER A 78 -4.68 -14.30 -6.27
C SER A 78 -3.29 -14.26 -5.63
N LEU A 79 -2.58 -15.40 -5.59
CA LEU A 79 -1.21 -15.47 -5.09
C LEU A 79 -0.27 -14.56 -5.90
N VAL A 80 -0.28 -14.69 -7.23
CA VAL A 80 0.56 -13.87 -8.12
C VAL A 80 0.20 -12.39 -8.04
N GLU A 81 -1.08 -12.05 -7.89
CA GLU A 81 -1.54 -10.66 -7.66
C GLU A 81 -0.94 -10.09 -6.38
N ARG A 82 -0.92 -10.86 -5.28
CA ARG A 82 -0.33 -10.40 -4.00
C ARG A 82 1.18 -10.30 -4.07
N GLU A 83 1.85 -11.24 -4.73
CA GLU A 83 3.30 -11.16 -4.95
C GLU A 83 3.66 -9.92 -5.79
N LEU A 84 2.89 -9.61 -6.84
CA LEU A 84 3.05 -8.40 -7.64
C LEU A 84 2.79 -7.12 -6.81
N ALA A 85 1.77 -7.15 -5.95
CA ALA A 85 1.47 -6.02 -5.06
C ALA A 85 2.61 -5.77 -4.06
N ALA A 86 3.23 -6.84 -3.50
CA ALA A 86 4.39 -6.72 -2.63
C ALA A 86 5.58 -6.07 -3.36
N GLN A 87 5.89 -6.54 -4.57
CA GLN A 87 6.97 -5.98 -5.40
C GLN A 87 6.72 -4.51 -5.75
N ASN A 88 5.48 -4.13 -6.01
CA ASN A 88 5.13 -2.72 -6.29
C ASN A 88 5.35 -1.83 -5.07
N VAL A 89 5.04 -2.30 -3.85
CA VAL A 89 5.32 -1.55 -2.61
C VAL A 89 6.83 -1.37 -2.40
N GLU A 90 7.63 -2.41 -2.67
CA GLU A 90 9.10 -2.32 -2.62
C GLU A 90 9.66 -1.35 -3.66
N LEU A 91 9.10 -1.34 -4.88
CA LEU A 91 9.46 -0.37 -5.91
C LEU A 91 9.12 1.07 -5.51
N GLU A 92 7.96 1.31 -4.90
CA GLU A 92 7.58 2.63 -4.37
C GLU A 92 8.57 3.10 -3.30
N ARG A 93 8.93 2.22 -2.36
CA ARG A 93 9.94 2.49 -1.33
C ARG A 93 11.30 2.82 -1.96
N GLY A 94 11.75 1.98 -2.89
CA GLY A 94 13.03 2.18 -3.57
C GLY A 94 13.10 3.49 -4.37
N ARG A 95 11.99 3.92 -4.98
CA ARG A 95 11.88 5.22 -5.66
C ARG A 95 11.95 6.39 -4.68
N ALA A 96 11.32 6.26 -3.52
CA ALA A 96 11.38 7.28 -2.47
C ALA A 96 12.81 7.42 -1.92
N ASP A 97 13.51 6.30 -1.67
CA ASP A 97 14.90 6.28 -1.24
C ASP A 97 15.83 6.95 -2.30
N LEU A 98 15.63 6.62 -3.57
CA LEU A 98 16.40 7.21 -4.68
C LEU A 98 16.19 8.72 -4.76
N ALA A 99 14.95 9.20 -4.63
CA ALA A 99 14.66 10.63 -4.60
C ALA A 99 15.32 11.34 -3.41
N ALA A 100 15.40 10.69 -2.25
CA ALA A 100 16.07 11.21 -1.06
C ALA A 100 17.60 11.32 -1.28
N ILE A 101 18.25 10.29 -1.88
CA ILE A 101 19.67 10.32 -2.23
C ILE A 101 19.95 11.44 -3.23
N GLN A 102 19.14 11.59 -4.27
CA GLN A 102 19.28 12.67 -5.25
C GLN A 102 19.13 14.06 -4.62
N ALA A 103 18.20 14.21 -3.68
CA ALA A 103 18.06 15.47 -2.93
C ALA A 103 19.29 15.76 -2.08
N ARG A 104 19.85 14.75 -1.40
CA ARG A 104 21.08 14.88 -0.61
C ARG A 104 22.27 15.29 -1.51
N ILE A 105 22.46 14.65 -2.67
CA ILE A 105 23.51 15.02 -3.63
C ILE A 105 23.38 16.48 -4.05
N ARG A 106 22.17 16.98 -4.32
CA ARG A 106 21.95 18.40 -4.65
C ARG A 106 22.41 19.34 -3.54
N VAL A 107 22.11 19.00 -2.28
CA VAL A 107 22.52 19.79 -1.12
C VAL A 107 24.03 19.79 -0.95
N ILE A 108 24.68 18.61 -1.06
CA ILE A 108 26.14 18.47 -0.96
C ILE A 108 26.81 19.28 -2.07
N ARG A 109 26.37 19.15 -3.34
CA ARG A 109 26.93 19.92 -4.46
C ARG A 109 26.84 21.44 -4.25
N ALA A 110 25.64 21.92 -3.81
CA ALA A 110 25.47 23.34 -3.49
C ALA A 110 26.33 23.79 -2.30
N GLY A 111 26.69 22.91 -1.38
CA GLY A 111 27.68 23.15 -0.31
C GLY A 111 29.08 23.29 -0.89
N ILE A 112 29.50 22.31 -1.67
CA ILE A 112 30.82 22.31 -2.36
C ILE A 112 31.02 23.57 -3.20
N ASP A 113 30.02 24.01 -3.97
CA ASP A 113 30.10 25.21 -4.81
C ASP A 113 30.36 26.47 -3.95
N ARG A 114 29.69 26.59 -2.79
CA ARG A 114 29.89 27.70 -1.84
C ARG A 114 31.26 27.67 -1.18
N GLU A 115 31.70 26.49 -0.76
CA GLU A 115 33.03 26.31 -0.15
C GLU A 115 34.12 26.61 -1.17
N ARG A 116 33.97 26.15 -2.41
CA ARG A 116 34.88 26.46 -3.53
C ARG A 116 34.99 27.97 -3.77
N GLU A 117 33.85 28.66 -3.85
CA GLU A 117 33.85 30.12 -4.04
C GLU A 117 34.59 30.85 -2.89
N SER A 118 34.42 30.37 -1.65
CA SER A 118 35.11 30.90 -0.48
C SER A 118 36.61 30.67 -0.55
N ILE A 119 37.04 29.45 -0.93
CA ILE A 119 38.44 29.09 -1.09
C ILE A 119 39.09 29.94 -2.22
N GLU A 120 38.42 30.09 -3.37
CA GLU A 120 38.88 30.90 -4.48
C GLU A 120 39.10 32.37 -4.06
N LYS A 121 38.15 32.98 -3.35
CA LYS A 121 38.27 34.34 -2.82
C LYS A 121 39.47 34.48 -1.88
N THR A 122 39.66 33.51 -1.00
CA THR A 122 40.76 33.48 -0.07
C THR A 122 42.10 33.36 -0.79
N LEU A 123 42.22 32.46 -1.78
CA LEU A 123 43.43 32.28 -2.59
C LEU A 123 43.76 33.54 -3.40
N VAL A 124 42.79 34.21 -4.00
CA VAL A 124 42.97 35.48 -4.72
C VAL A 124 43.45 36.56 -3.75
N THR A 125 42.91 36.63 -2.55
CA THR A 125 43.34 37.60 -1.54
C THR A 125 44.77 37.34 -1.07
N LEU A 126 45.12 36.10 -0.78
CA LEU A 126 46.48 35.67 -0.44
C LEU A 126 47.47 35.97 -1.55
N TYR A 127 47.10 35.71 -2.82
CA TYR A 127 47.94 36.02 -3.96
C TYR A 127 48.21 37.52 -4.14
N LYS A 128 47.18 38.35 -3.97
CA LYS A 128 47.29 39.82 -4.15
C LYS A 128 47.99 40.51 -3.01
N PHE A 129 47.80 40.08 -1.78
CA PHE A 129 48.24 40.80 -0.59
C PHE A 129 49.24 40.05 0.30
N GLY A 130 49.28 38.69 0.22
CA GLY A 130 50.02 37.86 1.17
C GLY A 130 51.55 38.01 1.16
N ARG A 131 52.15 38.57 0.12
CA ARG A 131 53.60 38.80 0.06
C ARG A 131 53.98 40.19 0.56
N LEU A 132 53.13 41.18 0.37
CA LEU A 132 53.43 42.59 0.76
C LEU A 132 53.10 42.85 2.23
N ASP A 133 51.99 42.35 2.74
CA ASP A 133 51.59 42.60 4.10
C ASP A 133 52.46 41.89 5.13
N PHE A 134 52.99 40.71 4.83
CA PHE A 134 53.85 39.99 5.76
C PHE A 134 55.19 40.72 5.98
N PHE A 135 55.82 41.27 4.94
CA PHE A 135 57.04 42.07 5.06
C PHE A 135 56.76 43.43 5.71
N GLN A 136 55.67 44.09 5.37
CA GLN A 136 55.28 45.36 5.94
C GLN A 136 54.93 45.21 7.44
N PHE A 137 54.31 44.10 7.80
CA PHE A 137 54.02 43.70 9.16
C PHE A 137 55.30 43.48 9.98
N LEU A 138 56.27 42.73 9.48
CA LEU A 138 57.56 42.55 10.15
C LEU A 138 58.31 43.86 10.40
N ILE A 139 58.19 44.85 9.52
CA ILE A 139 58.86 46.16 9.62
C ILE A 139 58.09 47.09 10.60
N GLN A 140 56.79 46.97 10.76
CA GLN A 140 55.96 47.82 11.58
C GLN A 140 55.82 47.35 13.03
N ALA A 141 56.17 46.09 13.36
CA ALA A 141 56.13 45.59 14.73
C ALA A 141 57.18 46.27 15.60
N ARG A 142 56.70 47.24 16.43
CA ARG A 142 57.57 48.05 17.29
C ARG A 142 57.83 47.46 18.66
N ASP A 143 57.06 46.44 19.08
CA ASP A 143 57.20 45.79 20.38
C ASP A 143 56.82 44.26 20.30
N ILE A 144 57.29 43.54 21.33
CA ILE A 144 57.11 42.06 21.45
C ILE A 144 55.64 41.69 21.70
N GLU A 145 54.86 42.54 22.38
CA GLU A 145 53.46 42.26 22.71
C GLU A 145 52.56 42.32 21.45
N THR A 146 52.80 43.33 20.60
CA THR A 146 52.11 43.45 19.30
C THR A 146 52.45 42.27 18.41
N TYR A 147 53.73 41.84 18.35
CA TYR A 147 54.16 40.66 17.61
C TYR A 147 53.48 39.38 18.12
N ALA A 148 53.42 39.18 19.41
CA ALA A 148 52.78 38.00 20.03
C ALA A 148 51.26 37.95 19.80
N SER A 149 50.58 39.07 19.83
CA SER A 149 49.13 39.21 19.56
C SER A 149 48.81 38.86 18.09
N GLU A 150 49.55 39.43 17.17
CA GLU A 150 49.34 39.32 15.75
C GLU A 150 49.75 37.92 15.21
N SER A 151 50.80 37.30 15.80
CA SER A 151 51.16 35.90 15.47
C SER A 151 50.06 34.90 15.86
N LYS A 152 49.33 35.20 16.98
CA LYS A 152 48.14 34.41 17.37
C LYS A 152 47.01 34.56 16.36
N HIS A 153 46.76 35.77 15.84
CA HIS A 153 45.76 36.01 14.81
C HIS A 153 46.07 35.29 13.50
N LEU A 154 47.36 35.31 13.07
CA LEU A 154 47.81 34.58 11.91
C LEU A 154 47.68 33.06 12.09
N ALA A 155 48.04 32.54 13.26
CA ALA A 155 47.87 31.11 13.58
C ALA A 155 46.39 30.70 13.62
N PHE A 156 45.52 31.57 14.12
CA PHE A 156 44.06 31.36 14.09
C PHE A 156 43.53 31.34 12.65
N LEU A 157 43.92 32.29 11.82
CA LEU A 157 43.55 32.31 10.38
C LEU A 157 44.05 31.08 9.64
N ALA A 158 45.28 30.65 9.89
CA ALA A 158 45.84 29.44 9.25
C ALA A 158 45.02 28.18 9.65
N ARG A 159 44.71 28.02 10.95
CA ARG A 159 43.88 26.92 11.40
C ARG A 159 42.47 26.95 10.82
N SER A 160 41.86 28.15 10.76
CA SER A 160 40.54 28.31 10.14
C SER A 160 40.54 27.94 8.66
N GLN A 161 41.63 28.20 7.93
CA GLN A 161 41.78 27.79 6.51
C GLN A 161 41.98 26.26 6.38
N ASP A 162 42.74 25.64 7.28
CA ASP A 162 42.90 24.18 7.30
C ASP A 162 41.56 23.49 7.54
N GLU A 163 40.71 24.02 8.46
CA GLU A 163 39.35 23.50 8.72
C GLU A 163 38.45 23.63 7.48
N VAL A 164 38.52 24.75 6.75
CA VAL A 164 37.73 24.96 5.52
C VAL A 164 38.18 23.97 4.42
N VAL A 165 39.47 23.78 4.23
CA VAL A 165 39.99 22.81 3.23
C VAL A 165 39.64 21.37 3.62
N ALA A 166 39.79 21.02 4.89
CA ALA A 166 39.39 19.70 5.40
C ALA A 166 37.89 19.45 5.23
N GLY A 167 37.06 20.45 5.51
CA GLY A 167 35.60 20.40 5.26
C GLY A 167 35.25 20.17 3.80
N PHE A 168 35.93 20.91 2.91
CA PHE A 168 35.74 20.75 1.45
C PHE A 168 36.11 19.34 0.96
N LEU A 169 37.24 18.78 1.43
CA LEU A 169 37.64 17.41 1.08
C LEU A 169 36.65 16.39 1.62
N ALA A 170 36.14 16.57 2.85
CA ALA A 170 35.12 15.71 3.43
C ALA A 170 33.81 15.79 2.62
N SER A 171 33.39 16.97 2.17
CA SER A 171 32.23 17.16 1.30
C SER A 171 32.38 16.46 -0.04
N LEU A 172 33.59 16.43 -0.62
CA LEU A 172 33.87 15.67 -1.84
C LEU A 172 33.79 14.15 -1.63
N ASP A 173 34.30 13.64 -0.53
CA ASP A 173 34.18 12.21 -0.19
C ASP A 173 32.73 11.81 0.09
N GLU A 174 31.96 12.68 0.76
CA GLU A 174 30.52 12.47 0.95
C GLU A 174 29.78 12.44 -0.38
N LEU A 175 30.09 13.35 -1.31
CA LEU A 175 29.52 13.37 -2.65
C LEU A 175 29.79 12.05 -3.38
N ARG A 176 31.04 11.60 -3.39
CA ARG A 176 31.46 10.35 -4.04
C ARG A 176 30.71 9.13 -3.46
N SER A 177 30.60 9.07 -2.14
CA SER A 177 29.84 8.01 -1.45
C SER A 177 28.37 8.03 -1.82
N ALA A 178 27.75 9.22 -1.86
CA ALA A 178 26.36 9.39 -2.23
C ALA A 178 26.09 9.03 -3.70
N GLU A 179 27.01 9.35 -4.62
CA GLU A 179 26.92 8.98 -6.04
C GLU A 179 27.04 7.47 -6.23
N THR A 180 27.96 6.80 -5.53
CA THR A 180 28.07 5.33 -5.55
C THR A 180 26.80 4.66 -5.02
N SER A 181 26.22 5.20 -3.94
CA SER A 181 24.96 4.73 -3.39
C SER A 181 23.79 4.94 -4.38
N LEU A 182 23.79 6.05 -5.11
CA LEU A 182 22.78 6.34 -6.14
C LEU A 182 22.84 5.30 -7.27
N GLU A 183 24.04 4.99 -7.79
CA GLU A 183 24.21 3.97 -8.83
C GLU A 183 23.76 2.59 -8.38
N SER A 184 24.14 2.17 -7.15
CA SER A 184 23.69 0.89 -6.60
C SER A 184 22.16 0.83 -6.52
N LYS A 185 21.53 1.84 -5.95
CA LYS A 185 20.06 1.91 -5.85
C LYS A 185 19.35 1.94 -7.19
N GLN A 186 19.93 2.56 -8.21
CA GLN A 186 19.38 2.53 -9.57
C GLN A 186 19.43 1.13 -10.19
N ARG A 187 20.50 0.36 -9.96
CA ARG A 187 20.62 -1.03 -10.42
C ARG A 187 19.58 -1.90 -9.72
N ASP A 188 19.47 -1.83 -8.39
CA ASP A 188 18.51 -2.57 -7.60
C ASP A 188 17.06 -2.32 -8.07
N LEU A 189 16.71 -1.04 -8.29
CA LEU A 189 15.41 -0.65 -8.82
C LEU A 189 15.14 -1.20 -10.22
N ALA A 190 16.14 -1.23 -11.08
CA ALA A 190 15.99 -1.81 -12.42
C ALA A 190 15.74 -3.32 -12.36
N GLU A 191 16.39 -4.03 -11.45
CA GLU A 191 16.14 -5.47 -11.21
C GLU A 191 14.74 -5.72 -10.65
N MET A 192 14.33 -4.96 -9.63
CA MET A 192 12.99 -5.03 -9.07
C MET A 192 11.90 -4.75 -10.12
N ALA A 193 12.12 -3.75 -10.99
CA ALA A 193 11.20 -3.44 -12.07
C ALA A 193 11.09 -4.57 -13.12
N ARG A 194 12.19 -5.26 -13.42
CA ARG A 194 12.20 -6.44 -14.28
C ARG A 194 11.43 -7.59 -13.65
N ALA A 195 11.65 -7.86 -12.34
CA ALA A 195 10.94 -8.89 -11.61
C ALA A 195 9.42 -8.62 -11.56
N ALA A 196 9.02 -7.38 -11.29
CA ALA A 196 7.60 -6.99 -11.31
C ALA A 196 6.96 -7.16 -12.69
N LYS A 197 7.71 -6.88 -13.79
CA LYS A 197 7.24 -7.12 -15.15
C LYS A 197 6.99 -8.61 -15.44
N LEU A 198 7.90 -9.49 -14.99
CA LEU A 198 7.73 -10.94 -15.12
C LEU A 198 6.52 -11.45 -14.35
N LYS A 199 6.33 -10.97 -13.11
CA LYS A 199 5.15 -11.31 -12.31
C LYS A 199 3.85 -10.84 -12.98
N LYS A 200 3.85 -9.68 -13.61
CA LYS A 200 2.69 -9.21 -14.38
C LYS A 200 2.38 -10.14 -15.56
N GLN A 201 3.39 -10.63 -16.28
CA GLN A 201 3.20 -11.60 -17.36
C GLN A 201 2.67 -12.94 -16.85
N GLU A 202 3.16 -13.40 -15.69
CA GLU A 202 2.64 -14.61 -15.03
C GLU A 202 1.17 -14.45 -14.66
N LEU A 203 0.78 -13.30 -14.09
CA LEU A 203 -0.62 -12.98 -13.78
C LEU A 203 -1.51 -13.02 -15.03
N GLU A 204 -1.07 -12.43 -16.14
CA GLU A 204 -1.81 -12.47 -17.40
C GLU A 204 -1.99 -13.92 -17.91
N THR A 205 -0.98 -14.78 -17.69
CA THR A 205 -1.05 -16.19 -18.07
C THR A 205 -2.07 -16.96 -17.22
N GLU A 206 -2.07 -16.75 -15.89
CA GLU A 206 -3.06 -17.37 -15.00
C GLU A 206 -4.49 -16.87 -15.30
N ALA A 207 -4.65 -15.58 -15.59
CA ALA A 207 -5.94 -15.03 -16.00
C ALA A 207 -6.47 -15.68 -17.31
N ARG A 208 -5.59 -15.92 -18.29
CA ARG A 208 -5.97 -16.63 -19.53
C ARG A 208 -6.38 -18.08 -19.29
N LYS A 209 -5.68 -18.80 -18.41
CA LYS A 209 -6.05 -20.17 -18.01
C LYS A 209 -7.45 -20.22 -17.41
N ASN A 210 -7.78 -19.27 -16.52
CA ASN A 210 -9.10 -19.13 -15.93
C ASN A 210 -10.17 -18.96 -17.02
N ILE A 211 -10.00 -18.00 -17.93
CA ILE A 211 -10.93 -17.72 -19.03
C ILE A 211 -11.13 -18.94 -19.91
N THR A 212 -10.05 -19.69 -20.20
CA THR A 212 -10.12 -20.88 -21.04
C THR A 212 -10.93 -21.98 -20.37
N LEU A 213 -10.64 -22.29 -19.10
CA LEU A 213 -11.38 -23.30 -18.32
C LEU A 213 -12.87 -22.95 -18.20
N VAL A 214 -13.20 -21.70 -17.86
CA VAL A 214 -14.59 -21.24 -17.79
C VAL A 214 -15.30 -21.38 -19.15
N ARG A 215 -14.60 -21.11 -20.25
CA ARG A 215 -15.16 -21.28 -21.61
C ARG A 215 -15.40 -22.75 -21.93
N GLU A 216 -14.51 -23.65 -21.54
CA GLU A 216 -14.68 -25.11 -21.71
C GLU A 216 -15.87 -25.62 -20.92
N ILE A 217 -16.01 -25.23 -19.65
CA ILE A 217 -17.15 -25.60 -18.82
C ILE A 217 -18.46 -25.18 -19.50
N ARG A 218 -18.53 -23.96 -20.05
CA ARG A 218 -19.73 -23.44 -20.70
C ARG A 218 -20.08 -24.16 -22.02
N LYS A 219 -19.08 -24.68 -22.74
CA LYS A 219 -19.29 -25.34 -24.06
C LYS A 219 -19.63 -26.80 -23.95
N ASN A 220 -19.15 -27.47 -22.90
CA ASN A 220 -19.33 -28.90 -22.74
C ASN A 220 -20.52 -29.20 -21.80
N ARG A 221 -21.57 -29.82 -22.33
CA ARG A 221 -22.80 -30.15 -21.57
C ARG A 221 -22.53 -31.04 -20.37
N GLU A 222 -21.66 -32.04 -20.52
CA GLU A 222 -21.34 -32.97 -19.43
C GLU A 222 -20.56 -32.30 -18.33
N THR A 223 -19.52 -31.55 -18.69
CA THR A 223 -18.75 -30.73 -17.74
C THR A 223 -19.66 -29.72 -17.01
N PHE A 224 -20.61 -29.10 -17.71
CA PHE A 224 -21.57 -28.19 -17.11
C PHE A 224 -22.50 -28.89 -16.12
N ARG A 225 -23.00 -30.10 -16.45
CA ARG A 225 -23.83 -30.89 -15.50
C ARG A 225 -23.06 -31.29 -14.25
N GLN A 226 -21.80 -31.72 -14.41
CA GLN A 226 -20.92 -32.05 -13.30
C GLN A 226 -20.68 -30.84 -12.43
N THR A 227 -20.35 -29.69 -13.02
CA THR A 227 -20.17 -28.41 -12.27
C THR A 227 -21.42 -28.01 -11.50
N LEU A 228 -22.63 -28.19 -12.06
CA LEU A 228 -23.88 -27.93 -11.37
C LEU A 228 -24.10 -28.87 -10.16
N ALA A 229 -23.74 -30.14 -10.29
CA ALA A 229 -23.81 -31.08 -9.16
C ALA A 229 -22.88 -30.65 -8.03
N GLU A 230 -21.62 -30.29 -8.34
CA GLU A 230 -20.64 -29.79 -7.38
C GLU A 230 -21.08 -28.46 -6.73
N LEU A 231 -21.69 -27.54 -7.49
CA LEU A 231 -22.27 -26.29 -6.95
C LEU A 231 -23.44 -26.57 -6.01
N SER A 232 -24.28 -27.58 -6.30
CA SER A 232 -25.36 -27.99 -5.41
C SER A 232 -24.83 -28.53 -4.09
N GLU A 233 -23.78 -29.35 -4.13
CA GLU A 233 -23.09 -29.87 -2.94
C GLU A 233 -22.49 -28.71 -2.11
N SER A 234 -21.78 -27.77 -2.77
CA SER A 234 -21.24 -26.58 -2.12
C SER A 234 -22.34 -25.74 -1.46
N ALA A 235 -23.53 -25.65 -2.08
CA ALA A 235 -24.66 -24.94 -1.48
C ALA A 235 -25.22 -25.66 -0.24
N GLU A 236 -25.12 -27.00 -0.15
CA GLU A 236 -25.48 -27.77 1.05
C GLU A 236 -24.41 -27.57 2.16
N GLU A 237 -23.15 -27.57 1.81
CA GLU A 237 -22.07 -27.25 2.75
C GLU A 237 -22.20 -25.84 3.32
N LEU A 238 -22.53 -24.85 2.49
CA LEU A 238 -22.85 -23.50 2.93
C LEU A 238 -24.02 -23.49 3.93
N GLN A 239 -25.02 -24.34 3.69
CA GLN A 239 -26.14 -24.48 4.63
C GLN A 239 -25.68 -25.02 6.00
N LYS A 240 -24.76 -26.00 6.03
CA LYS A 240 -24.16 -26.54 7.26
C LYS A 240 -23.31 -25.47 7.97
N LEU A 241 -22.53 -24.68 7.23
CA LEU A 241 -21.76 -23.56 7.76
C LEU A 241 -22.68 -22.53 8.41
N MET A 242 -23.77 -22.13 7.73
CA MET A 242 -24.76 -21.19 8.26
C MET A 242 -25.39 -21.69 9.56
N THR A 243 -25.69 -22.99 9.66
CA THR A 243 -26.22 -23.57 10.90
C THR A 243 -25.25 -23.42 12.07
N LYS A 244 -23.95 -23.58 11.84
CA LYS A 244 -22.92 -23.36 12.87
C LYS A 244 -22.80 -21.89 13.27
N ILE A 245 -22.88 -20.96 12.33
CA ILE A 245 -22.81 -19.52 12.58
C ILE A 245 -24.01 -19.05 13.43
N ILE A 246 -25.23 -19.54 13.15
CA ILE A 246 -26.46 -19.15 13.84
C ILE A 246 -26.41 -19.45 15.35
N THR A 247 -25.60 -20.41 15.79
CA THR A 247 -25.46 -20.73 17.23
C THR A 247 -24.60 -19.75 18.01
N GLN A 248 -23.93 -18.80 17.33
CA GLN A 248 -23.10 -17.78 17.97
C GLN A 248 -23.91 -16.49 18.17
N GLU A 249 -24.51 -16.32 19.34
CA GLU A 249 -25.19 -15.07 19.70
C GLU A 249 -24.18 -13.97 20.04
N TRP A 250 -24.41 -12.76 19.50
CA TRP A 250 -23.68 -11.56 19.88
C TRP A 250 -24.64 -10.47 20.39
N VAL A 251 -24.17 -9.64 21.32
CA VAL A 251 -24.98 -8.60 21.94
C VAL A 251 -25.16 -7.43 20.96
N LEU A 252 -26.41 -7.13 20.62
CA LEU A 252 -26.76 -6.00 19.74
C LEU A 252 -26.56 -4.67 20.47
N PRO A 253 -26.04 -3.63 19.82
CA PRO A 253 -25.97 -2.27 20.38
C PRO A 253 -27.38 -1.74 20.71
N ALA A 254 -27.51 -0.92 21.76
CA ALA A 254 -28.81 -0.40 22.24
C ALA A 254 -29.59 0.44 21.19
N ALA A 255 -28.89 1.02 20.20
CA ALA A 255 -29.49 1.81 19.11
C ALA A 255 -29.54 1.05 17.77
N PHE A 256 -29.60 -0.29 17.82
CA PHE A 256 -29.58 -1.11 16.61
C PHE A 256 -30.96 -1.12 15.94
N VAL A 257 -31.00 -0.82 14.63
CA VAL A 257 -32.19 -0.95 13.80
C VAL A 257 -32.19 -2.33 13.15
N PRO A 258 -33.14 -3.20 13.37
CA PRO A 258 -33.18 -4.52 12.75
C PRO A 258 -33.24 -4.48 11.23
N LEU A 259 -32.59 -5.44 10.56
CA LEU A 259 -32.56 -5.51 9.10
C LEU A 259 -33.96 -5.56 8.47
N TYR A 260 -34.90 -6.27 9.10
CA TYR A 260 -36.28 -6.44 8.57
C TYR A 260 -37.04 -5.10 8.46
N GLU A 261 -36.75 -4.12 9.30
CA GLU A 261 -37.34 -2.78 9.21
C GLU A 261 -36.85 -1.97 8.01
N ARG A 262 -35.78 -2.43 7.41
CA ARG A 262 -35.16 -1.82 6.21
C ARG A 262 -35.55 -2.54 4.92
N LYS A 263 -36.50 -3.48 4.94
CA LYS A 263 -36.93 -4.16 3.71
C LYS A 263 -37.38 -3.16 2.64
N GLY A 264 -36.85 -3.28 1.44
CA GLY A 264 -37.09 -2.38 0.31
C GLY A 264 -36.37 -1.03 0.38
N LYS A 265 -35.51 -0.81 1.41
CA LYS A 265 -34.76 0.43 1.63
C LYS A 265 -33.26 0.20 1.81
N LEU A 266 -32.79 -1.02 1.67
CA LEU A 266 -31.35 -1.31 1.78
C LEU A 266 -30.60 -0.68 0.61
N PRO A 267 -29.43 -0.08 0.84
CA PRO A 267 -28.57 0.39 -0.25
C PRO A 267 -28.08 -0.79 -1.08
N TRP A 268 -27.75 -0.54 -2.33
CA TRP A 268 -27.11 -1.54 -3.18
C TRP A 268 -25.70 -1.84 -2.68
N PRO A 269 -25.31 -3.13 -2.62
CA PRO A 269 -23.95 -3.51 -2.20
C PRO A 269 -22.88 -3.17 -3.23
N LEU A 270 -23.27 -2.97 -4.50
CA LEU A 270 -22.39 -2.67 -5.62
C LEU A 270 -23.15 -1.83 -6.65
N GLU A 271 -22.47 -0.80 -7.21
CA GLU A 271 -22.94 -0.13 -8.41
C GLU A 271 -22.73 -1.03 -9.63
N GLY A 272 -23.82 -1.39 -10.32
CA GLY A 272 -23.71 -2.27 -11.47
C GLY A 272 -25.07 -2.78 -11.97
N ARG A 273 -25.05 -3.75 -12.84
CA ARG A 273 -26.23 -4.37 -13.46
C ARG A 273 -26.42 -5.78 -12.92
N VAL A 274 -27.64 -6.13 -12.55
CA VAL A 274 -28.01 -7.52 -12.23
C VAL A 274 -27.92 -8.39 -13.49
N ILE A 275 -27.08 -9.40 -13.43
CA ILE A 275 -26.86 -10.37 -14.54
C ILE A 275 -27.52 -11.72 -14.24
N THR A 276 -27.81 -12.01 -12.98
CA THR A 276 -28.55 -13.20 -12.55
C THR A 276 -29.53 -12.81 -11.47
N ALA A 277 -30.78 -13.15 -11.62
CA ALA A 277 -31.83 -12.90 -10.64
C ALA A 277 -31.98 -14.07 -9.66
N PHE A 278 -32.61 -13.78 -8.52
CA PHE A 278 -33.03 -14.82 -7.56
C PHE A 278 -34.12 -15.72 -8.15
N GLY A 279 -34.05 -17.01 -7.84
CA GLY A 279 -35.06 -17.98 -8.25
C GLY A 279 -34.60 -18.94 -9.34
N PHE A 280 -35.54 -19.55 -10.02
CA PHE A 280 -35.25 -20.53 -11.05
C PHE A 280 -34.91 -19.85 -12.37
N GLU A 281 -33.73 -20.13 -12.89
CA GLU A 281 -33.29 -19.68 -14.21
C GLU A 281 -33.05 -20.87 -15.15
N LYS A 282 -33.53 -20.80 -16.38
CA LYS A 282 -33.31 -21.82 -17.40
C LYS A 282 -32.11 -21.45 -18.25
N HIS A 283 -31.08 -22.31 -18.26
CA HIS A 283 -29.92 -22.07 -19.12
C HIS A 283 -30.33 -22.09 -20.60
N PRO A 284 -29.97 -21.06 -21.40
CA PRO A 284 -30.45 -20.91 -22.76
C PRO A 284 -30.06 -22.10 -23.66
N ASP A 285 -28.82 -22.59 -23.54
CA ASP A 285 -28.29 -23.63 -24.45
C ASP A 285 -28.61 -25.05 -23.97
N PHE A 286 -28.55 -25.31 -22.67
CA PHE A 286 -28.68 -26.66 -22.11
C PHE A 286 -30.07 -27.01 -21.57
N LYS A 287 -30.98 -26.03 -21.55
CA LYS A 287 -32.34 -26.14 -20.96
C LYS A 287 -32.38 -26.67 -19.51
N THR A 288 -31.24 -26.65 -18.85
CA THR A 288 -31.12 -27.03 -17.44
C THR A 288 -31.66 -25.91 -16.56
N VAL A 289 -32.46 -26.27 -15.56
CA VAL A 289 -33.00 -25.31 -14.58
C VAL A 289 -32.08 -25.23 -13.39
N VAL A 290 -31.62 -24.03 -13.06
CA VAL A 290 -30.73 -23.75 -11.94
C VAL A 290 -31.49 -22.88 -10.93
N MET A 291 -31.41 -23.20 -9.64
CA MET A 291 -31.96 -22.39 -8.56
C MET A 291 -30.91 -21.44 -8.03
N ASN A 292 -31.07 -20.14 -8.28
CA ASN A 292 -30.20 -19.09 -7.74
C ASN A 292 -30.74 -18.63 -6.38
N LYS A 293 -29.91 -18.78 -5.32
CA LYS A 293 -30.27 -18.39 -3.94
C LYS A 293 -29.95 -16.90 -3.65
N GLY A 294 -29.28 -16.20 -4.56
CA GLY A 294 -28.93 -14.79 -4.50
C GLY A 294 -29.09 -14.11 -5.83
N VAL A 295 -28.46 -12.96 -5.99
CA VAL A 295 -28.32 -12.22 -7.25
C VAL A 295 -26.86 -12.05 -7.60
N GLU A 296 -26.53 -12.02 -8.89
CA GLU A 296 -25.20 -11.65 -9.35
C GLU A 296 -25.24 -10.27 -9.99
N ILE A 297 -24.32 -9.40 -9.60
CA ILE A 297 -24.25 -8.01 -10.01
C ILE A 297 -22.92 -7.78 -10.71
N SER A 298 -22.95 -7.48 -12.01
CA SER A 298 -21.77 -7.06 -12.77
C SER A 298 -21.43 -5.62 -12.41
N PRO A 299 -20.17 -5.29 -12.05
CA PRO A 299 -19.79 -3.94 -11.68
C PRO A 299 -19.91 -2.97 -12.85
N ALA A 300 -20.16 -1.69 -12.54
CA ALA A 300 -20.12 -0.61 -13.52
C ALA A 300 -18.67 -0.23 -13.91
N LYS A 301 -17.71 -0.49 -13.00
CA LYS A 301 -16.27 -0.26 -13.19
C LYS A 301 -15.48 -1.42 -12.58
N ASP A 302 -14.36 -1.77 -13.19
CA ASP A 302 -13.44 -2.77 -12.67
C ASP A 302 -12.96 -2.41 -11.25
N LYS A 303 -12.73 -3.43 -10.41
CA LYS A 303 -12.26 -3.29 -9.03
C LYS A 303 -13.15 -2.40 -8.16
N SER A 304 -14.45 -2.43 -8.38
CA SER A 304 -15.42 -1.68 -7.58
C SER A 304 -15.46 -2.18 -6.14
N LEU A 305 -15.73 -1.25 -5.21
CA LEU A 305 -15.90 -1.57 -3.79
C LEU A 305 -17.25 -2.22 -3.54
N ILE A 306 -17.25 -3.27 -2.73
CA ILE A 306 -18.44 -3.91 -2.19
C ILE A 306 -18.76 -3.28 -0.85
N LEU A 307 -19.97 -2.77 -0.70
CA LEU A 307 -20.42 -2.07 0.48
C LEU A 307 -21.36 -2.94 1.33
N SER A 308 -21.23 -2.87 2.64
CA SER A 308 -22.20 -3.49 3.55
C SER A 308 -23.56 -2.82 3.42
N VAL A 309 -24.61 -3.60 3.16
CA VAL A 309 -25.97 -3.08 3.00
C VAL A 309 -26.60 -2.63 4.31
N HIS A 310 -26.07 -3.11 5.45
CA HIS A 310 -26.56 -2.77 6.78
C HIS A 310 -25.47 -2.95 7.83
N THR A 311 -25.65 -2.31 8.99
CA THR A 311 -24.76 -2.50 10.15
C THR A 311 -24.78 -3.94 10.62
N GLY A 312 -23.63 -4.53 10.95
CA GLY A 312 -23.52 -5.91 11.40
C GLY A 312 -22.10 -6.28 11.79
N LYS A 313 -21.91 -7.56 12.13
CA LYS A 313 -20.62 -8.14 12.48
C LYS A 313 -20.19 -9.15 11.42
N ILE A 314 -18.94 -9.08 10.97
CA ILE A 314 -18.40 -10.09 10.07
C ILE A 314 -18.19 -11.39 10.83
N VAL A 315 -18.83 -12.45 10.38
CA VAL A 315 -18.79 -13.79 11.00
C VAL A 315 -18.04 -14.82 10.15
N TYR A 316 -17.81 -14.49 8.88
CA TYR A 316 -17.04 -15.32 7.97
C TYR A 316 -16.36 -14.44 6.91
N ALA A 317 -15.10 -14.70 6.59
CA ALA A 317 -14.35 -14.06 5.50
C ALA A 317 -13.27 -15.02 5.03
N ASP A 318 -13.60 -15.93 4.13
CA ASP A 318 -12.71 -16.96 3.63
C ASP A 318 -13.13 -17.45 2.24
N TYR A 319 -12.26 -18.23 1.57
CA TYR A 319 -12.62 -18.93 0.34
C TYR A 319 -13.64 -20.03 0.64
N PHE A 320 -14.71 -20.08 -0.15
CA PHE A 320 -15.73 -21.12 -0.08
C PHE A 320 -15.97 -21.68 -1.48
N GLN A 321 -15.88 -23.01 -1.62
CA GLN A 321 -16.03 -23.66 -2.92
C GLN A 321 -17.36 -23.31 -3.58
N GLY A 322 -17.35 -22.93 -4.86
CA GLY A 322 -18.53 -22.50 -5.61
C GLY A 322 -18.92 -21.04 -5.41
N TYR A 323 -18.49 -20.39 -4.32
CA TYR A 323 -18.78 -18.98 -4.01
C TYR A 323 -17.52 -18.08 -4.08
N GLY A 324 -16.34 -18.71 -4.25
CA GLY A 324 -15.08 -17.98 -4.23
C GLY A 324 -14.76 -17.39 -2.88
N ASN A 325 -14.11 -16.22 -2.84
CA ASN A 325 -13.93 -15.49 -1.60
C ASN A 325 -15.29 -14.97 -1.12
N LEU A 326 -15.74 -15.53 -0.01
CA LEU A 326 -17.06 -15.29 0.57
C LEU A 326 -16.92 -14.53 1.89
N LEU A 327 -17.67 -13.43 2.03
CA LEU A 327 -17.80 -12.68 3.26
C LEU A 327 -19.25 -12.78 3.75
N ILE A 328 -19.46 -13.07 5.05
CA ILE A 328 -20.77 -13.14 5.66
C ILE A 328 -20.86 -12.13 6.80
N VAL A 329 -21.88 -11.29 6.75
CA VAL A 329 -22.21 -10.32 7.79
C VAL A 329 -23.47 -10.78 8.53
N ASP A 330 -23.36 -10.89 9.84
CA ASP A 330 -24.48 -11.08 10.76
C ASP A 330 -25.06 -9.71 11.14
N HIS A 331 -26.32 -9.50 10.81
CA HIS A 331 -27.06 -8.27 11.13
C HIS A 331 -27.93 -8.40 12.38
N GLY A 332 -27.71 -9.45 13.18
CA GLY A 332 -28.54 -9.74 14.33
C GLY A 332 -29.93 -10.30 13.96
N MET A 333 -30.62 -10.78 14.99
CA MET A 333 -31.96 -11.39 14.82
C MET A 333 -32.03 -12.45 13.71
N THR A 334 -30.95 -13.20 13.55
CA THR A 334 -30.78 -14.28 12.56
C THR A 334 -30.86 -13.85 11.07
N TYR A 335 -30.58 -12.58 10.78
CA TYR A 335 -30.45 -12.08 9.43
C TYR A 335 -28.97 -11.98 9.02
N TYR A 336 -28.65 -12.48 7.85
CA TYR A 336 -27.31 -12.51 7.30
C TYR A 336 -27.28 -12.00 5.86
N THR A 337 -26.19 -11.35 5.48
CA THR A 337 -25.88 -11.06 4.08
C THR A 337 -24.58 -11.71 3.67
N LEU A 338 -24.54 -12.25 2.47
CA LEU A 338 -23.44 -12.97 1.88
C LEU A 338 -22.95 -12.19 0.67
N TYR A 339 -21.63 -12.04 0.57
CA TYR A 339 -20.93 -11.34 -0.51
C TYR A 339 -19.87 -12.29 -1.07
N GLY A 340 -20.14 -12.89 -2.22
CA GLY A 340 -19.26 -13.85 -2.89
C GLY A 340 -18.53 -13.27 -4.10
N HIS A 341 -17.61 -14.07 -4.63
CA HIS A 341 -16.73 -13.74 -5.77
C HIS A 341 -15.79 -12.55 -5.52
N CYS A 342 -15.54 -12.22 -4.25
CA CYS A 342 -14.67 -11.10 -3.89
C CYS A 342 -13.23 -11.35 -4.36
N SER A 343 -12.51 -10.29 -4.76
CA SER A 343 -11.06 -10.35 -5.03
C SER A 343 -10.26 -10.16 -3.74
N GLU A 344 -10.72 -9.28 -2.84
CA GLU A 344 -10.03 -8.92 -1.60
C GLU A 344 -11.05 -8.59 -0.51
N PHE A 345 -10.74 -9.00 0.73
CA PHE A 345 -11.47 -8.56 1.91
C PHE A 345 -10.83 -7.30 2.49
N LEU A 346 -11.64 -6.29 2.75
CA LEU A 346 -11.22 -5.02 3.37
C LEU A 346 -11.50 -4.99 4.87
N ALA A 347 -12.21 -6.01 5.38
CA ALA A 347 -12.55 -6.17 6.79
C ALA A 347 -12.37 -7.64 7.20
N ALA A 348 -12.12 -7.90 8.48
CA ALA A 348 -11.79 -9.20 9.04
C ALA A 348 -12.97 -9.78 9.86
N VAL A 349 -12.92 -11.12 10.08
CA VAL A 349 -13.87 -11.79 10.98
C VAL A 349 -13.79 -11.17 12.37
N GLY A 350 -14.95 -10.81 12.93
CA GLY A 350 -15.08 -10.13 14.22
C GLY A 350 -15.32 -8.63 14.11
N ASP A 351 -14.98 -8.01 12.99
CA ASP A 351 -15.15 -6.57 12.79
C ASP A 351 -16.64 -6.18 12.74
N MET A 352 -16.93 -5.03 13.35
CA MET A 352 -18.23 -4.36 13.20
C MET A 352 -18.20 -3.44 11.98
N VAL A 353 -19.16 -3.62 11.09
CA VAL A 353 -19.30 -2.81 9.88
C VAL A 353 -20.58 -1.99 9.91
N ARG A 354 -20.55 -0.80 9.32
CA ARG A 354 -21.69 0.11 9.20
C ARG A 354 -22.33 0.01 7.82
N THR A 355 -23.58 0.41 7.71
CA THR A 355 -24.22 0.59 6.40
C THR A 355 -23.41 1.48 5.49
N GLY A 356 -23.13 1.03 4.26
CA GLY A 356 -22.32 1.75 3.26
C GLY A 356 -20.81 1.66 3.46
N GLN A 357 -20.33 0.96 4.47
CA GLN A 357 -18.89 0.75 4.69
C GLN A 357 -18.32 -0.25 3.68
N PRO A 358 -17.19 0.03 3.03
CA PRO A 358 -16.47 -0.94 2.20
C PRO A 358 -16.07 -2.17 3.00
N VAL A 359 -16.42 -3.37 2.52
CA VAL A 359 -16.12 -4.65 3.19
C VAL A 359 -15.26 -5.57 2.34
N ALA A 360 -15.32 -5.43 1.01
CA ALA A 360 -14.52 -6.20 0.08
C ALA A 360 -14.38 -5.45 -1.26
N MET A 361 -13.59 -6.01 -2.18
CA MET A 361 -13.53 -5.60 -3.58
C MET A 361 -14.16 -6.67 -4.46
N VAL A 362 -14.85 -6.24 -5.53
CA VAL A 362 -15.40 -7.17 -6.51
C VAL A 362 -14.29 -7.95 -7.21
N GLY A 363 -14.58 -9.19 -7.59
CA GLY A 363 -13.65 -10.06 -8.30
C GLY A 363 -14.36 -11.11 -9.15
N ASP A 364 -13.61 -12.12 -9.55
CA ASP A 364 -14.06 -13.23 -10.36
C ASP A 364 -13.82 -14.61 -9.70
N THR A 365 -13.44 -14.62 -8.42
CA THR A 365 -13.10 -15.86 -7.70
C THR A 365 -14.32 -16.80 -7.64
N GLY A 366 -14.17 -18.03 -8.14
CA GLY A 366 -15.26 -19.00 -8.18
C GLY A 366 -16.41 -18.65 -9.12
N SER A 367 -16.38 -17.50 -9.81
CA SER A 367 -17.41 -17.09 -10.75
C SER A 367 -17.27 -17.79 -12.09
N LEU A 368 -18.38 -18.26 -12.66
CA LEU A 368 -18.46 -18.77 -14.03
C LEU A 368 -18.81 -17.68 -15.04
N LYS A 369 -19.09 -16.45 -14.59
CA LYS A 369 -19.58 -15.32 -15.41
C LYS A 369 -18.58 -14.17 -15.55
N GLY A 370 -17.39 -14.30 -14.95
CA GLY A 370 -16.38 -13.26 -14.87
C GLY A 370 -16.56 -12.39 -13.65
N GLU A 371 -16.05 -11.15 -13.70
CA GLU A 371 -16.09 -10.24 -12.56
C GLU A 371 -17.53 -9.85 -12.21
N CYS A 372 -17.98 -10.26 -11.05
CA CYS A 372 -19.30 -9.95 -10.50
C CYS A 372 -19.34 -10.14 -8.99
N LEU A 373 -20.31 -9.51 -8.34
CA LEU A 373 -20.65 -9.76 -6.95
C LEU A 373 -21.79 -10.78 -6.88
N TYR A 374 -21.61 -11.90 -6.20
CA TYR A 374 -22.71 -12.71 -5.70
C TYR A 374 -23.23 -12.10 -4.40
N PHE A 375 -24.52 -11.75 -4.36
CA PHE A 375 -25.15 -11.15 -3.19
C PHE A 375 -26.39 -11.93 -2.78
N GLU A 376 -26.44 -12.33 -1.51
CA GLU A 376 -27.55 -13.10 -0.95
C GLU A 376 -27.97 -12.54 0.41
N ILE A 377 -29.26 -12.56 0.68
CA ILE A 377 -29.83 -12.23 1.99
C ILE A 377 -30.46 -13.51 2.58
N ARG A 378 -30.17 -13.81 3.84
CA ARG A 378 -30.74 -14.96 4.56
C ARG A 378 -31.45 -14.54 5.83
N TYR A 379 -32.57 -15.22 6.07
CA TYR A 379 -33.19 -15.29 7.39
C TYR A 379 -32.98 -16.69 7.93
N LYS A 380 -32.27 -16.84 9.02
CA LYS A 380 -31.72 -18.13 9.46
C LYS A 380 -30.96 -18.80 8.33
N THR A 381 -31.40 -19.98 7.93
CA THR A 381 -30.82 -20.74 6.82
C THR A 381 -31.54 -20.55 5.49
N LYS A 382 -32.67 -19.83 5.44
CA LYS A 382 -33.47 -19.64 4.24
C LYS A 382 -33.03 -18.42 3.45
N ALA A 383 -32.70 -18.61 2.18
CA ALA A 383 -32.43 -17.52 1.25
C ALA A 383 -33.69 -16.71 0.94
N LEU A 384 -33.56 -15.41 0.87
CA LEU A 384 -34.59 -14.43 0.56
C LEU A 384 -34.26 -13.73 -0.74
N ASP A 385 -35.23 -13.33 -1.54
CA ASP A 385 -35.02 -12.58 -2.77
C ASP A 385 -34.42 -11.19 -2.48
N PRO A 386 -33.15 -10.93 -2.80
CA PRO A 386 -32.49 -9.66 -2.46
C PRO A 386 -33.14 -8.44 -3.10
N LEU A 387 -33.76 -8.60 -4.29
CA LEU A 387 -34.38 -7.49 -5.02
C LEU A 387 -35.62 -6.91 -4.29
N GLN A 388 -36.21 -7.70 -3.39
CA GLN A 388 -37.29 -7.20 -2.54
C GLN A 388 -36.79 -6.40 -1.33
N TRP A 389 -35.51 -6.42 -1.03
CA TRP A 389 -34.90 -5.78 0.13
C TRP A 389 -34.14 -4.51 -0.25
N LEU A 390 -33.56 -4.51 -1.44
CA LEU A 390 -32.81 -3.37 -1.96
C LEU A 390 -33.76 -2.22 -2.37
N ASN A 391 -33.29 -0.99 -2.24
CA ASN A 391 -34.03 0.17 -2.69
C ASN A 391 -34.26 0.13 -4.23
N ARG A 392 -35.36 0.69 -4.68
CA ARG A 392 -35.65 0.79 -6.12
C ARG A 392 -34.62 1.72 -6.77
N ARG A 393 -34.03 1.30 -7.85
CA ARG A 393 -33.22 2.11 -8.78
C ARG A 393 -34.12 2.83 -9.76
#